data_cff512c01f5044c9b43e2026f1f276c0
#
_entry.id   cff512c01f5044c9b43e2026f1f276c0
#
_cell.length_a   1.000
_cell.length_b   1.000
_cell.length_c   1.000
_cell.angle_alpha   90.00
_cell.angle_beta   90.00
_cell.angle_gamma   90.00
#
_symmetry.space_group_name_H-M   'P 1'
#
loop_
_entity.id
_entity.type
_entity.pdbx_description
1 polymer ?
#
loop_
_entity_poly.entity_id
_entity_poly.type
_entity_poly.pdbx_seq_one_letter_code
_entity_poly.pdbx_strand_id
1 'polypeptide(L)'
;MSSKTLYEKLVESHTIRELDNEGHVLLYIDRSILNEYTSPQAFSGLRERGRTVRHPDTFLLNIDHVNPTRSQRDVLMTDPGGQLQVDYFRENAADFGITLFDVLDPRQGIEHVVAHEQGLVMPGMVIAAGDSHTTTYGAFGALGFGIGTSEIEHLLATQTLVYRKLKTMRVSVQGELPFACSAKDIVLELLERIGADGATGYAIEFVGEAISALSVEGRMTLCNMAVEAGARGAIIAPDKKVFDYIYGKPQMPVGELWQQALLEWSQLSSDADAVFDKTVAINCHDLEPKVTWGISPDQTGSITGRVPFPEQETNPLKRLALEKALHYMGLTAGMLLKDIRISHAFIGSCTNGRIEDLRAVAKVLEGRKIASHVRGIIVPGSTMVRRQAEEEGLAKIFIAAGFEWRHSGCSMCLAMNEDVLSPGDRCASGTNRNFPGR
;
A
#
# COMPACT_ATOMS: atom_id res chain seq x y z
N MET A 1 -25.51 -22.97 -9.88
CA MET A 1 -24.56 -22.46 -8.87
C MET A 1 -24.94 -21.01 -8.62
N SER A 2 -24.83 -20.49 -7.40
CA SER A 2 -25.07 -19.06 -7.15
C SER A 2 -23.95 -18.24 -7.79
N SER A 3 -24.29 -17.09 -8.34
CA SER A 3 -23.32 -16.13 -8.88
C SER A 3 -22.42 -15.59 -7.78
N LYS A 4 -21.12 -15.48 -8.05
CA LYS A 4 -20.10 -15.15 -7.06
C LYS A 4 -19.29 -13.92 -7.47
N THR A 5 -18.92 -13.11 -6.48
CA THR A 5 -17.91 -12.07 -6.62
C THR A 5 -16.52 -12.69 -6.77
N LEU A 6 -15.55 -11.92 -7.29
CA LEU A 6 -14.16 -12.37 -7.38
C LEU A 6 -13.59 -12.69 -6.00
N TYR A 7 -13.92 -11.87 -5.00
CA TYR A 7 -13.53 -12.14 -3.61
C TYR A 7 -14.02 -13.50 -3.12
N GLU A 8 -15.30 -13.83 -3.35
CA GLU A 8 -15.87 -15.11 -2.92
C GLU A 8 -15.20 -16.30 -3.63
N LYS A 9 -14.90 -16.16 -4.93
CA LYS A 9 -14.15 -17.18 -5.70
C LYS A 9 -12.78 -17.44 -5.12
N LEU A 10 -12.03 -16.37 -4.78
CA LEU A 10 -10.70 -16.48 -4.18
C LEU A 10 -10.73 -17.13 -2.79
N VAL A 11 -11.66 -16.72 -1.94
CA VAL A 11 -11.80 -17.32 -0.59
C VAL A 11 -12.22 -18.78 -0.69
N GLU A 12 -13.18 -19.10 -1.55
CA GLU A 12 -13.67 -20.47 -1.70
C GLU A 12 -12.58 -21.43 -2.21
N SER A 13 -11.82 -21.02 -3.23
CA SER A 13 -10.73 -21.84 -3.79
C SER A 13 -9.60 -22.11 -2.79
N HIS A 14 -9.44 -21.28 -1.75
CA HIS A 14 -8.42 -21.42 -0.71
C HIS A 14 -8.98 -21.93 0.63
N THR A 15 -10.29 -22.14 0.72
CA THR A 15 -10.91 -22.68 1.94
C THR A 15 -10.64 -24.19 2.06
N ILE A 16 -9.84 -24.55 3.06
CA ILE A 16 -9.56 -25.94 3.40
C ILE A 16 -10.79 -26.55 4.11
N ARG A 17 -11.39 -25.78 5.02
CA ARG A 17 -12.51 -26.23 5.83
C ARG A 17 -13.31 -25.07 6.41
N GLU A 18 -14.62 -25.16 6.40
CA GLU A 18 -15.53 -24.31 7.18
C GLU A 18 -15.36 -24.66 8.68
N LEU A 19 -15.22 -23.67 9.55
CA LEU A 19 -15.00 -23.88 10.98
C LEU A 19 -16.27 -23.74 11.79
N ASP A 20 -17.17 -22.84 11.38
CA ASP A 20 -18.47 -22.59 12.03
C ASP A 20 -19.49 -22.03 11.04
N ASN A 21 -20.69 -21.69 11.55
CA ASN A 21 -21.76 -21.08 10.78
C ASN A 21 -21.72 -19.54 10.77
N GLU A 22 -20.68 -18.94 11.36
CA GLU A 22 -20.47 -17.48 11.45
C GLU A 22 -19.52 -16.95 10.36
N GLY A 23 -19.14 -17.81 9.44
CA GLY A 23 -18.27 -17.49 8.31
C GLY A 23 -16.77 -17.61 8.60
N HIS A 24 -16.37 -18.29 9.67
CA HIS A 24 -14.96 -18.61 9.88
C HIS A 24 -14.54 -19.84 9.08
N VAL A 25 -13.41 -19.71 8.40
CA VAL A 25 -12.81 -20.76 7.58
C VAL A 25 -11.35 -20.96 7.94
N LEU A 26 -10.84 -22.16 7.72
CA LEU A 26 -9.40 -22.39 7.65
C LEU A 26 -8.97 -22.09 6.22
N LEU A 27 -8.25 -21.00 6.03
CA LEU A 27 -7.83 -20.47 4.73
C LEU A 27 -6.37 -20.84 4.47
N TYR A 28 -6.09 -21.40 3.30
CA TYR A 28 -4.72 -21.59 2.82
C TYR A 28 -4.14 -20.27 2.34
N ILE A 29 -2.86 -20.03 2.62
CA ILE A 29 -2.13 -18.84 2.20
C ILE A 29 -1.00 -19.26 1.27
N ASP A 30 -1.01 -18.76 0.04
CA ASP A 30 -0.03 -19.14 -0.98
C ASP A 30 1.36 -18.57 -0.67
N ARG A 31 1.41 -17.33 -0.19
CA ARG A 31 2.67 -16.62 0.02
C ARG A 31 2.57 -15.59 1.14
N SER A 32 3.70 -15.30 1.76
CA SER A 32 3.81 -14.23 2.75
C SER A 32 5.10 -13.44 2.56
N ILE A 33 5.01 -12.12 2.73
CA ILE A 33 6.17 -11.24 2.80
C ILE A 33 6.17 -10.62 4.19
N LEU A 34 7.29 -10.76 4.88
CA LEU A 34 7.42 -10.34 6.27
C LEU A 34 8.53 -9.30 6.39
N ASN A 35 8.31 -8.35 7.28
CA ASN A 35 9.25 -7.30 7.57
C ASN A 35 9.84 -7.41 8.98
N GLU A 36 10.92 -6.67 9.22
CA GLU A 36 11.70 -6.69 10.46
C GLU A 36 10.97 -6.09 11.67
N TYR A 37 9.86 -5.37 11.43
CA TYR A 37 9.13 -4.70 12.50
C TYR A 37 8.04 -5.58 13.13
N THR A 38 7.28 -6.32 12.33
CA THR A 38 6.08 -7.04 12.79
C THR A 38 6.32 -8.52 13.05
N SER A 39 7.41 -9.11 12.56
CA SER A 39 7.61 -10.57 12.60
C SER A 39 8.55 -11.11 13.68
N PRO A 40 9.43 -10.36 14.36
CA PRO A 40 10.43 -10.96 15.27
C PRO A 40 9.85 -11.85 16.36
N GLN A 41 8.75 -11.44 17.02
CA GLN A 41 8.12 -12.21 18.08
C GLN A 41 7.46 -13.50 17.57
N ALA A 42 7.01 -13.53 16.31
CA ALA A 42 6.46 -14.72 15.69
C ALA A 42 7.52 -15.84 15.59
N PHE A 43 8.73 -15.50 15.19
CA PHE A 43 9.86 -16.43 15.14
C PHE A 43 10.31 -16.88 16.54
N SER A 44 10.31 -15.99 17.53
CA SER A 44 10.56 -16.35 18.93
C SER A 44 9.54 -17.37 19.43
N GLY A 45 8.25 -17.18 19.13
CA GLY A 45 7.20 -18.13 19.48
C GLY A 45 7.38 -19.52 18.84
N LEU A 46 7.87 -19.57 17.58
CA LEU A 46 8.22 -20.86 16.95
C LEU A 46 9.35 -21.57 17.69
N ARG A 47 10.44 -20.86 18.02
CA ARG A 47 11.58 -21.45 18.76
C ARG A 47 11.16 -21.97 20.13
N GLU A 48 10.41 -21.19 20.91
CA GLU A 48 9.92 -21.58 22.23
C GLU A 48 9.08 -22.86 22.19
N ARG A 49 8.32 -23.07 21.09
CA ARG A 49 7.47 -24.25 20.89
C ARG A 49 8.17 -25.39 20.13
N GLY A 50 9.43 -25.24 19.79
CA GLY A 50 10.19 -26.22 19.00
C GLY A 50 9.60 -26.49 17.62
N ARG A 51 8.98 -25.47 17.01
CA ARG A 51 8.35 -25.56 15.67
C ARG A 51 9.28 -25.01 14.60
N THR A 52 9.13 -25.53 13.39
CA THR A 52 9.83 -25.05 12.18
C THR A 52 8.86 -24.32 11.26
N VAL A 53 9.38 -23.58 10.30
CA VAL A 53 8.59 -23.03 9.21
C VAL A 53 8.22 -24.16 8.26
N ARG A 54 6.94 -24.26 7.90
CA ARG A 54 6.40 -25.37 7.12
C ARG A 54 6.90 -25.39 5.67
N HIS A 55 6.87 -24.23 5.01
CA HIS A 55 7.26 -24.03 3.61
C HIS A 55 8.09 -22.76 3.47
N PRO A 56 9.40 -22.77 3.81
CA PRO A 56 10.25 -21.57 3.79
C PRO A 56 10.30 -20.86 2.44
N ASP A 57 10.13 -21.57 1.35
CA ASP A 57 10.15 -21.09 -0.04
C ASP A 57 8.91 -20.24 -0.40
N THR A 58 7.85 -20.30 0.41
CA THR A 58 6.66 -19.46 0.22
C THR A 58 6.74 -18.13 0.98
N PHE A 59 7.80 -17.93 1.77
CA PHE A 59 8.04 -16.72 2.53
C PHE A 59 9.21 -15.93 1.94
N LEU A 60 9.08 -14.61 2.02
CA LEU A 60 10.18 -13.67 1.79
C LEU A 60 10.32 -12.79 3.05
N LEU A 61 11.53 -12.64 3.54
CA LEU A 61 11.88 -11.63 4.52
C LEU A 61 12.47 -10.42 3.81
N ASN A 62 11.99 -9.22 4.13
CA ASN A 62 12.41 -7.99 3.48
C ASN A 62 12.58 -6.86 4.50
N ILE A 63 13.72 -6.16 4.46
CA ILE A 63 14.01 -5.04 5.36
C ILE A 63 13.62 -3.75 4.66
N ASP A 64 12.64 -3.01 5.19
CA ASP A 64 12.15 -1.77 4.60
C ASP A 64 11.61 -0.71 5.56
N HIS A 65 11.38 -1.06 6.83
CA HIS A 65 10.77 -0.15 7.80
C HIS A 65 11.78 0.69 8.57
N VAL A 66 12.79 0.05 9.18
CA VAL A 66 13.78 0.73 10.04
C VAL A 66 15.08 1.07 9.32
N ASN A 67 15.25 0.64 8.07
CA ASN A 67 16.47 0.82 7.33
C ASN A 67 16.75 2.31 7.01
N PRO A 68 18.03 2.75 7.06
CA PRO A 68 18.40 4.10 6.67
C PRO A 68 18.21 4.32 5.16
N THR A 69 17.76 5.53 4.80
CA THR A 69 17.62 5.94 3.41
C THR A 69 18.75 6.83 2.91
N ARG A 70 19.66 7.27 3.80
CA ARG A 70 20.84 8.07 3.46
C ARG A 70 21.92 7.25 2.76
N SER A 71 22.96 7.91 2.25
CA SER A 71 24.00 7.31 1.42
C SER A 71 24.86 6.25 2.11
N GLN A 72 24.96 6.26 3.43
CA GLN A 72 25.74 5.29 4.21
C GLN A 72 24.81 4.25 4.84
N ARG A 73 24.37 3.29 4.05
CA ARG A 73 23.43 2.22 4.47
C ARG A 73 24.10 1.04 5.16
N ASP A 74 25.39 0.90 5.01
CA ASP A 74 26.25 -0.16 5.56
C ASP A 74 26.76 0.13 6.97
N VAL A 75 26.52 1.35 7.47
CA VAL A 75 26.85 1.74 8.84
C VAL A 75 25.72 1.31 9.78
N LEU A 76 26.08 1.00 11.04
CA LEU A 76 25.13 0.73 12.12
C LEU A 76 24.02 1.78 12.13
N MET A 77 22.78 1.32 12.28
CA MET A 77 21.63 2.21 12.36
C MET A 77 21.78 3.17 13.54
N THR A 78 21.31 4.40 13.36
CA THR A 78 21.42 5.43 14.41
C THR A 78 20.55 5.06 15.63
N ASP A 79 19.45 4.31 15.40
CA ASP A 79 18.62 3.75 16.45
C ASP A 79 19.06 2.32 16.80
N PRO A 80 19.53 2.07 18.04
CA PRO A 80 19.92 0.74 18.49
C PRO A 80 18.77 -0.28 18.44
N GLY A 81 17.50 0.17 18.63
CA GLY A 81 16.32 -0.68 18.53
C GLY A 81 16.11 -1.19 17.12
N GLY A 82 16.23 -0.31 16.12
CA GLY A 82 16.15 -0.67 14.70
C GLY A 82 17.29 -1.63 14.30
N GLN A 83 18.51 -1.41 14.79
CA GLN A 83 19.62 -2.33 14.55
C GLN A 83 19.32 -3.74 15.11
N LEU A 84 18.81 -3.81 16.34
CA LEU A 84 18.47 -5.09 16.98
C LEU A 84 17.37 -5.83 16.20
N GLN A 85 16.36 -5.13 15.67
CA GLN A 85 15.32 -5.73 14.84
C GLN A 85 15.90 -6.35 13.56
N VAL A 86 16.81 -5.65 12.88
CA VAL A 86 17.48 -6.15 11.68
C VAL A 86 18.35 -7.36 11.99
N ASP A 87 19.12 -7.33 13.08
CA ASP A 87 19.97 -8.43 13.45
C ASP A 87 19.18 -9.70 13.78
N TYR A 88 18.09 -9.59 14.55
CA TYR A 88 17.17 -10.71 14.78
C TYR A 88 16.52 -11.21 13.48
N PHE A 89 16.23 -10.31 12.56
CA PHE A 89 15.62 -10.69 11.30
C PHE A 89 16.58 -11.49 10.41
N ARG A 90 17.88 -11.13 10.42
CA ARG A 90 18.95 -11.91 9.76
C ARG A 90 19.12 -13.28 10.38
N GLU A 91 19.12 -13.36 11.72
CA GLU A 91 19.15 -14.64 12.44
C GLU A 91 17.96 -15.51 12.10
N ASN A 92 16.75 -14.94 12.06
CA ASN A 92 15.53 -15.65 11.69
C ASN A 92 15.60 -16.20 10.25
N ALA A 93 16.11 -15.41 9.30
CA ALA A 93 16.31 -15.86 7.92
C ALA A 93 17.23 -17.09 7.85
N ALA A 94 18.35 -17.03 8.56
CA ALA A 94 19.33 -18.11 8.60
C ALA A 94 18.80 -19.37 9.29
N ASP A 95 18.19 -19.22 10.47
CA ASP A 95 17.70 -20.35 11.29
C ASP A 95 16.57 -21.12 10.62
N PHE A 96 15.69 -20.41 9.92
CA PHE A 96 14.50 -21.00 9.29
C PHE A 96 14.63 -21.21 7.78
N GLY A 97 15.78 -20.87 7.19
CA GLY A 97 16.08 -21.10 5.77
C GLY A 97 15.20 -20.27 4.82
N ILE A 98 14.79 -19.05 5.24
CA ILE A 98 13.93 -18.18 4.45
C ILE A 98 14.80 -17.17 3.69
N THR A 99 14.46 -16.91 2.43
CA THR A 99 15.13 -15.86 1.63
C THR A 99 14.98 -14.50 2.28
N LEU A 100 16.09 -13.76 2.43
CA LEU A 100 16.13 -12.41 2.95
C LEU A 100 16.62 -11.42 1.88
N PHE A 101 15.87 -10.34 1.69
CA PHE A 101 16.37 -9.14 1.02
C PHE A 101 16.84 -8.14 2.09
N ASP A 102 18.13 -8.21 2.37
CA ASP A 102 18.81 -7.36 3.35
C ASP A 102 19.04 -5.94 2.81
N VAL A 103 19.41 -5.01 3.65
CA VAL A 103 19.58 -3.56 3.36
C VAL A 103 20.41 -3.28 2.11
N LEU A 104 21.44 -4.08 1.83
CA LEU A 104 22.31 -3.94 0.65
C LEU A 104 21.98 -4.88 -0.51
N ASP A 105 20.94 -5.71 -0.39
CA ASP A 105 20.51 -6.57 -1.49
C ASP A 105 20.04 -5.70 -2.67
N PRO A 106 20.47 -5.97 -3.90
CA PRO A 106 20.05 -5.19 -5.07
C PRO A 106 18.55 -5.28 -5.37
N ARG A 107 17.84 -6.23 -4.75
CA ARG A 107 16.39 -6.40 -4.83
C ARG A 107 15.63 -5.73 -3.68
N GLN A 108 16.34 -5.18 -2.68
CA GLN A 108 15.73 -4.56 -1.51
C GLN A 108 14.87 -3.35 -1.90
N GLY A 109 13.76 -3.19 -1.20
CA GLY A 109 12.83 -2.08 -1.35
C GLY A 109 11.64 -2.25 -0.42
N ILE A 110 10.62 -1.43 -0.57
CA ILE A 110 9.37 -1.56 0.17
C ILE A 110 8.67 -2.86 -0.26
N GLU A 111 8.24 -3.68 0.72
CA GLU A 111 7.69 -5.03 0.47
C GLU A 111 6.60 -5.04 -0.62
N HIS A 112 5.70 -4.04 -0.63
CA HIS A 112 4.62 -3.93 -1.62
C HIS A 112 5.09 -3.51 -3.02
N VAL A 113 6.32 -3.06 -3.17
CA VAL A 113 6.98 -2.78 -4.46
C VAL A 113 7.81 -4.00 -4.89
N VAL A 114 8.62 -4.53 -4.00
CA VAL A 114 9.48 -5.70 -4.26
C VAL A 114 8.65 -6.91 -4.68
N ALA A 115 7.50 -7.14 -4.05
CA ALA A 115 6.66 -8.31 -4.31
C ALA A 115 6.31 -8.46 -5.80
N HIS A 116 5.84 -7.41 -6.43
CA HIS A 116 5.48 -7.48 -7.85
C HIS A 116 6.70 -7.39 -8.79
N GLU A 117 7.77 -6.68 -8.38
CA GLU A 117 9.02 -6.65 -9.16
C GLU A 117 9.65 -8.03 -9.31
N GLN A 118 9.58 -8.83 -8.24
CA GLN A 118 10.12 -10.19 -8.22
C GLN A 118 9.14 -11.25 -8.72
N GLY A 119 7.91 -10.87 -9.11
CA GLY A 119 6.90 -11.81 -9.57
C GLY A 119 6.33 -12.69 -8.45
N LEU A 120 6.35 -12.20 -7.20
CA LEU A 120 5.84 -12.94 -6.05
C LEU A 120 4.32 -12.89 -5.92
N VAL A 121 3.68 -12.01 -6.66
CA VAL A 121 2.21 -11.84 -6.67
C VAL A 121 1.68 -12.26 -8.02
N MET A 122 0.80 -13.26 -8.02
CA MET A 122 0.13 -13.77 -9.22
C MET A 122 -1.38 -13.64 -9.08
N PRO A 123 -2.12 -13.45 -10.18
CA PRO A 123 -3.57 -13.49 -10.14
C PRO A 123 -4.08 -14.79 -9.50
N GLY A 124 -5.11 -14.68 -8.69
CA GLY A 124 -5.71 -15.84 -8.03
C GLY A 124 -5.13 -16.21 -6.66
N MET A 125 -3.95 -15.69 -6.28
CA MET A 125 -3.32 -15.98 -4.99
C MET A 125 -4.05 -15.34 -3.80
N VAL A 126 -3.90 -15.96 -2.62
CA VAL A 126 -4.19 -15.37 -1.31
C VAL A 126 -2.87 -15.15 -0.57
N ILE A 127 -2.59 -13.89 -0.23
CA ILE A 127 -1.31 -13.44 0.34
C ILE A 127 -1.58 -12.71 1.66
N ALA A 128 -0.90 -13.14 2.72
CA ALA A 128 -0.95 -12.47 4.01
C ALA A 128 0.44 -11.93 4.39
N ALA A 129 0.52 -10.73 4.92
CA ALA A 129 1.77 -10.10 5.32
C ALA A 129 1.61 -9.30 6.62
N GLY A 130 2.72 -8.95 7.24
CA GLY A 130 2.74 -8.19 8.50
C GLY A 130 2.42 -6.70 8.36
N ASP A 131 1.98 -6.24 7.19
CA ASP A 131 1.64 -4.85 6.90
C ASP A 131 0.19 -4.70 6.40
N SER A 132 -0.48 -3.65 6.84
CA SER A 132 -1.88 -3.38 6.49
C SER A 132 -2.08 -3.09 4.99
N HIS A 133 -1.06 -2.54 4.29
CA HIS A 133 -1.14 -2.23 2.87
C HIS A 133 -0.90 -3.43 1.93
N THR A 134 -0.89 -4.64 2.46
CA THR A 134 -0.90 -5.90 1.70
C THR A 134 -2.06 -5.97 0.70
N THR A 135 -3.13 -5.21 0.94
CA THR A 135 -4.23 -4.99 -0.01
C THR A 135 -3.77 -4.52 -1.39
N THR A 136 -2.57 -3.93 -1.50
CA THR A 136 -1.93 -3.52 -2.77
C THR A 136 -1.93 -4.64 -3.81
N TYR A 137 -1.78 -5.89 -3.38
CA TYR A 137 -1.71 -7.05 -4.27
C TYR A 137 -3.01 -7.35 -5.01
N GLY A 138 -4.12 -6.77 -4.54
CA GLY A 138 -5.40 -6.84 -5.24
C GLY A 138 -5.40 -6.20 -6.63
N ALA A 139 -4.46 -5.32 -6.92
CA ALA A 139 -4.25 -4.76 -8.26
C ALA A 139 -3.92 -5.82 -9.33
N PHE A 140 -3.45 -6.98 -8.88
CA PHE A 140 -3.09 -8.13 -9.73
C PHE A 140 -4.18 -9.21 -9.76
N GLY A 141 -5.34 -8.99 -9.13
CA GLY A 141 -6.37 -10.02 -8.98
C GLY A 141 -6.05 -11.06 -7.91
N ALA A 142 -5.20 -10.72 -6.95
CA ALA A 142 -4.91 -11.51 -5.76
C ALA A 142 -5.68 -10.98 -4.54
N LEU A 143 -5.93 -11.80 -3.53
CA LEU A 143 -6.46 -11.35 -2.25
C LEU A 143 -5.29 -11.12 -1.28
N GLY A 144 -4.92 -9.86 -1.06
CA GLY A 144 -3.90 -9.47 -0.09
C GLY A 144 -4.53 -8.87 1.17
N PHE A 145 -4.03 -9.24 2.37
CA PHE A 145 -4.47 -8.64 3.63
C PHE A 145 -3.41 -8.70 4.71
N GLY A 146 -3.45 -7.68 5.60
CA GLY A 146 -2.56 -7.58 6.75
C GLY A 146 -2.96 -8.52 7.88
N ILE A 147 -1.95 -9.06 8.60
CA ILE A 147 -2.11 -9.93 9.76
C ILE A 147 -1.22 -9.50 10.92
N GLY A 148 -1.61 -9.84 12.14
CA GLY A 148 -0.84 -9.55 13.34
C GLY A 148 0.23 -10.61 13.63
N THR A 149 1.14 -10.30 14.56
CA THR A 149 2.28 -11.14 14.93
C THR A 149 1.90 -12.58 15.32
N SER A 150 0.81 -12.76 16.08
CA SER A 150 0.33 -14.11 16.46
C SER A 150 -0.20 -14.90 15.26
N GLU A 151 -0.81 -14.22 14.29
CA GLU A 151 -1.25 -14.84 13.04
C GLU A 151 -0.04 -15.20 12.17
N ILE A 152 1.03 -14.39 12.17
CA ILE A 152 2.30 -14.69 11.48
C ILE A 152 2.91 -15.97 12.05
N GLU A 153 2.99 -16.13 13.36
CA GLU A 153 3.50 -17.36 14.00
C GLU A 153 2.70 -18.60 13.54
N HIS A 154 1.38 -18.49 13.54
CA HIS A 154 0.50 -19.55 13.08
C HIS A 154 0.73 -19.87 11.59
N LEU A 155 0.81 -18.84 10.75
CA LEU A 155 1.04 -18.96 9.32
C LEU A 155 2.38 -19.64 9.01
N LEU A 156 3.46 -19.23 9.67
CA LEU A 156 4.79 -19.83 9.52
C LEU A 156 4.76 -21.34 9.82
N ALA A 157 4.04 -21.75 10.87
CA ALA A 157 3.97 -23.14 11.30
C ALA A 157 3.04 -24.00 10.43
N THR A 158 2.01 -23.45 9.80
CA THR A 158 0.90 -24.23 9.23
C THR A 158 0.58 -23.92 7.76
N GLN A 159 1.00 -22.81 7.22
CA GLN A 159 0.61 -22.26 5.91
C GLN A 159 -0.88 -21.90 5.82
N THR A 160 -1.57 -21.77 6.97
CA THR A 160 -3.01 -21.50 7.03
C THR A 160 -3.32 -20.41 8.04
N LEU A 161 -4.51 -19.83 7.92
CA LEU A 161 -5.07 -18.88 8.89
C LEU A 161 -6.54 -19.19 9.19
N VAL A 162 -6.97 -18.89 10.40
CA VAL A 162 -8.39 -18.77 10.71
C VAL A 162 -8.86 -17.42 10.17
N TYR A 163 -9.72 -17.45 9.17
CA TYR A 163 -10.17 -16.27 8.45
C TYR A 163 -11.68 -16.13 8.55
N ARG A 164 -12.16 -14.92 8.87
CA ARG A 164 -13.58 -14.60 8.83
C ARG A 164 -13.91 -14.00 7.46
N LYS A 165 -14.84 -14.61 6.75
CA LYS A 165 -15.34 -14.10 5.47
C LYS A 165 -15.86 -12.67 5.63
N LEU A 166 -15.48 -11.80 4.72
CA LEU A 166 -15.87 -10.39 4.68
C LEU A 166 -17.15 -10.22 3.86
N LYS A 167 -17.85 -9.13 4.12
CA LYS A 167 -18.86 -8.60 3.18
C LYS A 167 -18.19 -8.05 1.95
N THR A 168 -18.92 -7.90 0.87
CA THR A 168 -18.42 -7.40 -0.40
C THR A 168 -18.93 -5.99 -0.70
N MET A 169 -18.00 -5.09 -1.12
CA MET A 169 -18.35 -3.74 -1.53
C MET A 169 -17.88 -3.51 -2.96
N ARG A 170 -18.78 -3.12 -3.84
CA ARG A 170 -18.44 -2.69 -5.20
C ARG A 170 -18.24 -1.18 -5.24
N VAL A 171 -17.06 -0.73 -5.68
CA VAL A 171 -16.78 0.67 -5.99
C VAL A 171 -16.70 0.82 -7.50
N SER A 172 -17.76 1.40 -8.09
CA SER A 172 -17.87 1.60 -9.54
C SER A 172 -17.43 3.00 -9.93
N VAL A 173 -16.38 3.12 -10.74
CA VAL A 173 -15.81 4.40 -11.18
C VAL A 173 -16.00 4.54 -12.69
N GLN A 174 -16.81 5.51 -13.09
CA GLN A 174 -17.20 5.74 -14.48
C GLN A 174 -16.62 7.05 -15.03
N GLY A 175 -16.51 7.11 -16.34
CA GLY A 175 -15.99 8.26 -17.07
C GLY A 175 -14.47 8.28 -17.17
N GLU A 176 -13.94 9.29 -17.85
CA GLU A 176 -12.51 9.50 -18.04
C GLU A 176 -11.93 10.33 -16.88
N LEU A 177 -10.78 9.90 -16.38
CA LEU A 177 -10.09 10.60 -15.29
C LEU A 177 -9.59 11.97 -15.80
N PRO A 178 -9.93 13.09 -15.12
CA PRO A 178 -9.44 14.41 -15.52
C PRO A 178 -7.92 14.48 -15.53
N PHE A 179 -7.35 15.25 -16.46
CA PHE A 179 -5.89 15.37 -16.66
C PHE A 179 -5.08 15.66 -15.39
N ALA A 180 -5.65 16.46 -14.47
CA ALA A 180 -4.99 16.83 -13.21
C ALA A 180 -5.20 15.83 -12.08
N CYS A 181 -6.00 14.78 -12.28
CA CYS A 181 -6.32 13.77 -11.28
C CYS A 181 -5.54 12.47 -11.51
N SER A 182 -5.35 11.74 -10.45
CA SER A 182 -4.68 10.44 -10.39
C SER A 182 -5.59 9.38 -9.73
N ALA A 183 -5.16 8.13 -9.71
CA ALA A 183 -5.82 7.07 -8.95
C ALA A 183 -6.01 7.43 -7.46
N LYS A 184 -5.09 8.21 -6.90
CA LYS A 184 -5.17 8.66 -5.51
C LYS A 184 -6.38 9.56 -5.26
N ASP A 185 -6.73 10.42 -6.21
CA ASP A 185 -7.89 11.30 -6.09
C ASP A 185 -9.21 10.50 -6.07
N ILE A 186 -9.27 9.36 -6.78
CA ILE A 186 -10.41 8.43 -6.70
C ILE A 186 -10.58 7.88 -5.28
N VAL A 187 -9.48 7.46 -4.63
CA VAL A 187 -9.55 6.93 -3.26
C VAL A 187 -9.88 8.03 -2.26
N LEU A 188 -9.29 9.21 -2.41
CA LEU A 188 -9.61 10.35 -1.56
C LEU A 188 -11.08 10.77 -1.69
N GLU A 189 -11.66 10.70 -2.90
CA GLU A 189 -13.10 10.88 -3.13
C GLU A 189 -13.92 9.80 -2.42
N LEU A 190 -13.48 8.54 -2.48
CA LEU A 190 -14.14 7.46 -1.76
C LEU A 190 -14.13 7.72 -0.26
N LEU A 191 -12.97 8.08 0.31
CA LEU A 191 -12.81 8.41 1.73
C LEU A 191 -13.68 9.58 2.17
N GLU A 192 -13.78 10.62 1.36
CA GLU A 192 -14.66 11.76 1.64
C GLU A 192 -16.14 11.33 1.75
N ARG A 193 -16.56 10.38 0.90
CA ARG A 193 -17.95 9.90 0.87
C ARG A 193 -18.30 8.93 1.97
N ILE A 194 -17.40 7.99 2.28
CA ILE A 194 -17.73 6.90 3.21
C ILE A 194 -17.02 6.98 4.58
N GLY A 195 -16.03 7.88 4.74
CA GLY A 195 -15.20 7.99 5.94
C GLY A 195 -14.08 6.95 6.01
N ALA A 196 -13.21 7.09 7.00
CA ALA A 196 -12.07 6.18 7.24
C ALA A 196 -12.48 4.79 7.75
N ASP A 197 -13.73 4.59 8.17
CA ASP A 197 -14.29 3.34 8.68
C ASP A 197 -15.41 2.75 7.79
N GLY A 198 -15.76 3.43 6.71
CA GLY A 198 -16.93 3.11 5.87
C GLY A 198 -16.88 1.78 5.13
N ALA A 199 -15.70 1.16 5.05
CA ALA A 199 -15.47 -0.17 4.48
C ALA A 199 -15.00 -1.20 5.53
N THR A 200 -15.16 -0.91 6.83
CA THR A 200 -14.81 -1.86 7.90
C THR A 200 -15.64 -3.13 7.78
N GLY A 201 -14.96 -4.28 7.71
CA GLY A 201 -15.59 -5.59 7.50
C GLY A 201 -15.91 -5.93 6.06
N TYR A 202 -15.43 -5.13 5.10
CA TYR A 202 -15.62 -5.36 3.67
C TYR A 202 -14.31 -5.69 2.96
N ALA A 203 -14.44 -6.47 1.88
CA ALA A 203 -13.52 -6.51 0.76
C ALA A 203 -14.08 -5.62 -0.35
N ILE A 204 -13.27 -4.69 -0.85
CA ILE A 204 -13.66 -3.77 -1.94
C ILE A 204 -13.29 -4.39 -3.29
N GLU A 205 -14.21 -4.39 -4.24
CA GLU A 205 -13.91 -4.63 -5.65
C GLU A 205 -14.08 -3.32 -6.42
N PHE A 206 -12.98 -2.83 -7.00
CA PHE A 206 -12.99 -1.66 -7.86
C PHE A 206 -13.29 -2.08 -9.30
N VAL A 207 -14.30 -1.45 -9.89
CA VAL A 207 -14.76 -1.76 -11.25
C VAL A 207 -15.09 -0.49 -12.03
N GLY A 208 -15.23 -0.60 -13.33
CA GLY A 208 -15.68 0.46 -14.21
C GLY A 208 -14.63 0.92 -15.20
N GLU A 209 -15.06 1.80 -16.10
CA GLU A 209 -14.27 2.25 -17.24
C GLU A 209 -12.99 2.95 -16.81
N ALA A 210 -13.08 3.84 -15.82
CA ALA A 210 -11.92 4.55 -15.29
C ALA A 210 -10.89 3.59 -14.70
N ILE A 211 -11.34 2.52 -13.99
CA ILE A 211 -10.45 1.52 -13.37
C ILE A 211 -9.70 0.72 -14.44
N SER A 212 -10.42 0.30 -15.49
CA SER A 212 -9.82 -0.42 -16.62
C SER A 212 -8.83 0.44 -17.40
N ALA A 213 -9.04 1.76 -17.44
CA ALA A 213 -8.14 2.71 -18.09
C ALA A 213 -6.83 2.93 -17.33
N LEU A 214 -6.80 2.79 -15.98
CA LEU A 214 -5.61 2.98 -15.16
C LEU A 214 -4.45 2.06 -15.57
N SER A 215 -3.23 2.55 -15.32
CA SER A 215 -2.02 1.73 -15.27
C SER A 215 -2.09 0.72 -14.12
N VAL A 216 -1.22 -0.29 -14.12
CA VAL A 216 -1.13 -1.24 -13.01
C VAL A 216 -0.68 -0.53 -11.73
N GLU A 217 0.22 0.42 -11.83
CA GLU A 217 0.66 1.28 -10.71
C GLU A 217 -0.51 2.11 -10.13
N GLY A 218 -1.36 2.67 -10.98
CA GLY A 218 -2.58 3.36 -10.55
C GLY A 218 -3.55 2.43 -9.81
N ARG A 219 -3.72 1.19 -10.31
CA ARG A 219 -4.53 0.17 -9.63
C ARG A 219 -3.91 -0.24 -8.28
N MET A 220 -2.57 -0.33 -8.19
CA MET A 220 -1.89 -0.56 -6.92
C MET A 220 -2.17 0.56 -5.91
N THR A 221 -2.20 1.81 -6.35
CA THR A 221 -2.56 2.94 -5.48
C THR A 221 -3.98 2.82 -4.94
N LEU A 222 -4.97 2.42 -5.76
CA LEU A 222 -6.34 2.18 -5.31
C LEU A 222 -6.41 1.08 -4.24
N CYS A 223 -5.85 -0.08 -4.55
CA CYS A 223 -5.87 -1.22 -3.63
C CYS A 223 -5.08 -0.94 -2.35
N ASN A 224 -3.92 -0.26 -2.45
CA ASN A 224 -3.11 0.15 -1.32
C ASN A 224 -3.91 1.02 -0.35
N MET A 225 -4.57 2.06 -0.85
CA MET A 225 -5.27 3.02 -0.01
C MET A 225 -6.69 2.58 0.41
N ALA A 226 -7.20 1.46 -0.07
CA ALA A 226 -8.49 0.92 0.36
C ALA A 226 -8.53 0.63 1.87
N VAL A 227 -7.39 0.29 2.47
CA VAL A 227 -7.26 0.08 3.92
C VAL A 227 -7.51 1.35 4.72
N GLU A 228 -7.31 2.52 4.12
CA GLU A 228 -7.61 3.81 4.77
C GLU A 228 -9.12 4.07 4.92
N ALA A 229 -9.96 3.35 4.17
CA ALA A 229 -11.41 3.30 4.36
C ALA A 229 -11.85 2.19 5.33
N GLY A 230 -10.91 1.49 5.97
CA GLY A 230 -11.17 0.37 6.87
C GLY A 230 -11.34 -0.98 6.16
N ALA A 231 -11.16 -1.07 4.84
CA ALA A 231 -11.25 -2.33 4.12
C ALA A 231 -10.12 -3.30 4.51
N ARG A 232 -10.44 -4.58 4.66
CA ARG A 232 -9.44 -5.62 4.92
C ARG A 232 -8.97 -6.33 3.64
N GLY A 233 -9.61 -6.09 2.52
CA GLY A 233 -9.23 -6.56 1.19
C GLY A 233 -9.66 -5.57 0.13
N ALA A 234 -8.91 -5.50 -0.96
CA ALA A 234 -9.27 -4.73 -2.14
C ALA A 234 -8.81 -5.50 -3.37
N ILE A 235 -9.63 -5.57 -4.41
CA ILE A 235 -9.37 -6.41 -5.58
C ILE A 235 -9.81 -5.67 -6.85
N ILE A 236 -9.04 -5.86 -7.91
CA ILE A 236 -9.39 -5.50 -9.28
C ILE A 236 -9.23 -6.76 -10.13
N ALA A 237 -10.22 -7.11 -10.91
CA ALA A 237 -10.12 -8.25 -11.82
C ALA A 237 -8.91 -8.08 -12.76
N PRO A 238 -8.03 -9.08 -12.87
CA PRO A 238 -6.84 -8.96 -13.73
C PRO A 238 -7.24 -8.95 -15.20
N ASP A 239 -6.51 -8.19 -15.98
CA ASP A 239 -6.71 -8.05 -17.41
C ASP A 239 -5.37 -8.12 -18.17
N LYS A 240 -5.42 -7.93 -19.49
CA LYS A 240 -4.22 -7.95 -20.33
C LYS A 240 -3.12 -7.00 -19.83
N LYS A 241 -3.47 -5.83 -19.27
CA LYS A 241 -2.45 -4.89 -18.73
C LYS A 241 -1.68 -5.52 -17.58
N VAL A 242 -2.39 -6.22 -16.67
CA VAL A 242 -1.76 -6.95 -15.57
C VAL A 242 -0.89 -8.08 -16.10
N PHE A 243 -1.37 -8.87 -17.06
CA PHE A 243 -0.60 -9.98 -17.62
C PHE A 243 0.67 -9.50 -18.31
N ASP A 244 0.58 -8.44 -19.13
CA ASP A 244 1.74 -7.83 -19.79
C ASP A 244 2.74 -7.28 -18.75
N TYR A 245 2.26 -6.70 -17.64
CA TYR A 245 3.10 -6.11 -16.60
C TYR A 245 3.90 -7.15 -15.81
N ILE A 246 3.29 -8.32 -15.53
CA ILE A 246 3.96 -9.38 -14.76
C ILE A 246 4.76 -10.32 -15.63
N TYR A 247 4.58 -10.33 -16.96
CA TYR A 247 5.29 -11.21 -17.87
C TYR A 247 6.81 -11.07 -17.74
N GLY A 248 7.49 -12.21 -17.64
CA GLY A 248 8.96 -12.25 -17.56
C GLY A 248 9.57 -11.81 -16.21
N LYS A 249 8.75 -11.55 -15.20
CA LYS A 249 9.26 -11.33 -13.84
C LYS A 249 9.88 -12.63 -13.29
N PRO A 250 10.87 -12.54 -12.35
CA PRO A 250 11.70 -13.69 -11.96
C PRO A 250 10.93 -14.94 -11.49
N GLN A 251 9.84 -14.79 -10.76
CA GLN A 251 9.06 -15.90 -10.19
C GLN A 251 7.83 -16.28 -11.04
N MET A 252 7.63 -15.63 -12.20
CA MET A 252 6.50 -15.93 -13.06
C MET A 252 6.69 -17.26 -13.82
N PRO A 253 5.61 -18.00 -14.09
CA PRO A 253 5.69 -19.19 -14.93
C PRO A 253 6.18 -18.83 -16.34
N VAL A 254 6.82 -19.78 -17.00
CA VAL A 254 7.39 -19.60 -18.33
C VAL A 254 6.88 -20.67 -19.30
N GLY A 255 6.92 -20.39 -20.60
CA GLY A 255 6.56 -21.34 -21.65
C GLY A 255 5.10 -21.80 -21.56
N GLU A 256 4.88 -23.12 -21.58
CA GLU A 256 3.54 -23.71 -21.52
C GLU A 256 2.81 -23.41 -20.21
N LEU A 257 3.53 -23.35 -19.08
CA LEU A 257 2.93 -22.99 -17.80
C LEU A 257 2.39 -21.56 -17.80
N TRP A 258 3.04 -20.63 -18.50
CA TRP A 258 2.52 -19.28 -18.68
C TRP A 258 1.21 -19.29 -19.48
N GLN A 259 1.12 -20.07 -20.55
CA GLN A 259 -0.09 -20.16 -21.35
C GLN A 259 -1.26 -20.75 -20.56
N GLN A 260 -1.00 -21.79 -19.75
CA GLN A 260 -1.99 -22.37 -18.86
C GLN A 260 -2.44 -21.34 -17.80
N ALA A 261 -1.50 -20.63 -17.17
CA ALA A 261 -1.80 -19.59 -16.20
C ALA A 261 -2.67 -18.48 -16.81
N LEU A 262 -2.40 -18.02 -18.03
CA LEU A 262 -3.23 -17.02 -18.70
C LEU A 262 -4.67 -17.50 -18.91
N LEU A 263 -4.89 -18.77 -19.23
CA LEU A 263 -6.23 -19.33 -19.38
C LEU A 263 -7.01 -19.27 -18.05
N GLU A 264 -6.38 -19.67 -16.96
CA GLU A 264 -6.97 -19.63 -15.62
C GLU A 264 -7.19 -18.18 -15.14
N TRP A 265 -6.18 -17.32 -15.28
CA TRP A 265 -6.25 -15.94 -14.82
C TRP A 265 -7.30 -15.11 -15.57
N SER A 266 -7.53 -15.41 -16.86
CA SER A 266 -8.57 -14.72 -17.65
C SER A 266 -10.00 -14.99 -17.17
N GLN A 267 -10.21 -16.02 -16.34
CA GLN A 267 -11.50 -16.34 -15.72
C GLN A 267 -11.73 -15.63 -14.37
N LEU A 268 -10.70 -14.95 -13.85
CA LEU A 268 -10.76 -14.29 -12.54
C LEU A 268 -11.52 -12.96 -12.64
N SER A 269 -12.82 -13.02 -12.58
CA SER A 269 -13.73 -11.88 -12.50
C SER A 269 -14.97 -12.24 -11.70
N SER A 270 -15.68 -11.24 -11.19
CA SER A 270 -17.01 -11.44 -10.64
C SER A 270 -17.99 -11.88 -11.74
N ASP A 271 -18.94 -12.75 -11.39
CA ASP A 271 -20.00 -13.13 -12.31
C ASP A 271 -20.88 -11.91 -12.64
N ALA A 272 -21.48 -11.89 -13.83
CA ALA A 272 -22.22 -10.72 -14.31
C ALA A 272 -23.38 -10.30 -13.39
N ASP A 273 -24.00 -11.28 -12.75
CA ASP A 273 -25.12 -11.15 -11.81
C ASP A 273 -24.71 -11.34 -10.33
N ALA A 274 -23.41 -11.21 -10.04
CA ALA A 274 -22.92 -11.26 -8.67
C ALA A 274 -23.51 -10.12 -7.82
N VAL A 275 -23.96 -10.49 -6.61
CA VAL A 275 -24.57 -9.55 -5.66
C VAL A 275 -23.53 -9.06 -4.66
N PHE A 276 -23.46 -7.75 -4.50
CA PHE A 276 -22.60 -7.10 -3.51
C PHE A 276 -23.45 -6.58 -2.35
N ASP A 277 -22.91 -6.68 -1.12
CA ASP A 277 -23.61 -6.16 0.09
C ASP A 277 -23.72 -4.63 0.07
N LYS A 278 -22.78 -3.94 -0.58
CA LYS A 278 -22.76 -2.48 -0.71
C LYS A 278 -22.21 -2.06 -2.07
N THR A 279 -22.75 -0.97 -2.62
CA THR A 279 -22.22 -0.37 -3.85
C THR A 279 -22.03 1.13 -3.66
N VAL A 280 -20.88 1.64 -4.10
CA VAL A 280 -20.56 3.06 -4.18
C VAL A 280 -20.26 3.40 -5.63
N ALA A 281 -20.86 4.48 -6.16
CA ALA A 281 -20.60 4.96 -7.50
C ALA A 281 -19.84 6.28 -7.46
N ILE A 282 -18.78 6.40 -8.25
CA ILE A 282 -17.97 7.62 -8.44
C ILE A 282 -18.01 7.97 -9.91
N ASN A 283 -18.27 9.23 -10.22
CA ASN A 283 -18.19 9.77 -11.58
C ASN A 283 -16.93 10.63 -11.68
N CYS A 284 -16.02 10.27 -12.58
CA CYS A 284 -14.78 11.02 -12.78
C CYS A 284 -14.98 12.45 -13.29
N HIS A 285 -16.12 12.75 -13.93
CA HIS A 285 -16.42 14.13 -14.35
C HIS A 285 -16.50 15.11 -13.19
N ASP A 286 -16.85 14.63 -12.00
CA ASP A 286 -17.01 15.45 -10.79
C ASP A 286 -15.73 15.47 -9.95
N LEU A 287 -14.67 14.78 -10.41
CA LEU A 287 -13.44 14.60 -9.63
C LEU A 287 -12.50 15.79 -9.83
N GLU A 288 -12.04 16.34 -8.72
CA GLU A 288 -10.99 17.37 -8.67
C GLU A 288 -9.75 16.82 -7.95
N PRO A 289 -8.56 17.40 -8.20
CA PRO A 289 -7.37 17.08 -7.43
C PRO A 289 -7.61 17.32 -5.93
N LYS A 290 -7.32 16.30 -5.12
CA LYS A 290 -7.61 16.31 -3.68
C LYS A 290 -6.35 16.33 -2.82
N VAL A 291 -6.50 16.88 -1.62
CA VAL A 291 -5.46 16.87 -0.59
C VAL A 291 -6.08 16.56 0.77
N THR A 292 -5.39 15.78 1.57
CA THR A 292 -5.72 15.59 2.99
C THR A 292 -5.09 16.72 3.79
N TRP A 293 -5.90 17.47 4.53
CA TRP A 293 -5.45 18.65 5.27
C TRP A 293 -5.35 18.44 6.78
N GLY A 294 -5.88 17.32 7.28
CA GLY A 294 -6.00 17.05 8.70
C GLY A 294 -5.09 15.92 9.22
N ILE A 295 -5.57 15.18 10.20
CA ILE A 295 -4.90 14.08 10.89
C ILE A 295 -5.52 12.70 10.61
N SER A 296 -6.44 12.64 9.67
CA SER A 296 -7.07 11.40 9.19
C SER A 296 -7.25 11.46 7.67
N PRO A 297 -7.16 10.35 6.94
CA PRO A 297 -7.27 10.32 5.48
C PRO A 297 -8.61 10.79 4.92
N ASP A 298 -9.70 10.69 5.69
CA ASP A 298 -11.03 11.19 5.34
C ASP A 298 -11.18 12.72 5.51
N GLN A 299 -10.22 13.36 6.20
CA GLN A 299 -10.12 14.83 6.26
C GLN A 299 -9.47 15.36 4.97
N THR A 300 -10.15 15.17 3.87
CA THR A 300 -9.73 15.52 2.52
C THR A 300 -10.65 16.58 1.91
N GLY A 301 -10.22 17.18 0.82
CA GLY A 301 -11.01 18.13 0.03
C GLY A 301 -10.29 18.51 -1.26
N SER A 302 -11.00 19.17 -2.18
CA SER A 302 -10.40 19.73 -3.37
C SER A 302 -9.29 20.71 -3.05
N ILE A 303 -8.17 20.68 -3.77
CA ILE A 303 -7.05 21.63 -3.58
C ILE A 303 -7.49 23.10 -3.75
N THR A 304 -8.57 23.35 -4.48
CA THR A 304 -9.17 24.67 -4.63
C THR A 304 -10.16 25.04 -3.52
N GLY A 305 -10.49 24.08 -2.66
CA GLY A 305 -11.42 24.19 -1.56
C GLY A 305 -10.84 24.90 -0.33
N ARG A 306 -11.58 24.79 0.76
CA ARG A 306 -11.25 25.41 2.06
C ARG A 306 -11.26 24.39 3.17
N VAL A 307 -10.50 24.68 4.20
CA VAL A 307 -10.58 24.00 5.48
C VAL A 307 -12.01 24.14 6.03
N PRO A 308 -12.70 23.05 6.41
CA PRO A 308 -14.08 23.10 6.86
C PRO A 308 -14.29 23.95 8.11
N PHE A 309 -15.53 24.43 8.30
CA PHE A 309 -15.98 25.13 9.50
C PHE A 309 -16.61 24.13 10.46
N PRO A 310 -16.02 23.88 11.65
CA PRO A 310 -16.57 22.92 12.62
C PRO A 310 -18.02 23.19 13.02
N GLU A 311 -18.43 24.45 13.08
CA GLU A 311 -19.79 24.86 13.41
C GLU A 311 -20.85 24.47 12.37
N GLN A 312 -20.42 24.14 11.14
CA GLN A 312 -21.29 23.66 10.07
C GLN A 312 -21.49 22.13 10.13
N GLU A 313 -20.67 21.43 10.89
CA GLU A 313 -20.81 19.98 11.08
C GLU A 313 -21.90 19.69 12.12
N THR A 314 -22.91 18.94 11.70
CA THR A 314 -24.07 18.62 12.53
C THR A 314 -23.82 17.46 13.50
N ASN A 315 -22.91 16.54 13.14
CA ASN A 315 -22.54 15.43 14.01
C ASN A 315 -21.55 15.90 15.09
N PRO A 316 -21.88 15.82 16.39
CA PRO A 316 -21.02 16.31 17.46
C PRO A 316 -19.64 15.64 17.50
N LEU A 317 -19.55 14.33 17.19
CA LEU A 317 -18.29 13.60 17.19
C LEU A 317 -17.39 14.04 16.03
N LYS A 318 -17.96 14.22 14.85
CA LYS A 318 -17.23 14.74 13.69
C LYS A 318 -16.78 16.18 13.92
N ARG A 319 -17.65 17.02 14.50
CA ARG A 319 -17.27 18.39 14.87
C ARG A 319 -16.06 18.40 15.80
N LEU A 320 -16.07 17.61 16.86
CA LEU A 320 -14.95 17.50 17.79
C LEU A 320 -13.67 17.00 17.08
N ALA A 321 -13.79 16.06 16.17
CA ALA A 321 -12.65 15.56 15.36
C ALA A 321 -12.08 16.66 14.47
N LEU A 322 -12.93 17.50 13.84
CA LEU A 322 -12.50 18.65 13.05
C LEU A 322 -11.77 19.69 13.93
N GLU A 323 -12.34 20.05 15.08
CA GLU A 323 -11.71 20.99 16.03
C GLU A 323 -10.33 20.52 16.48
N LYS A 324 -10.19 19.23 16.81
CA LYS A 324 -8.90 18.61 17.17
C LYS A 324 -7.91 18.65 16.01
N ALA A 325 -8.35 18.34 14.79
CA ALA A 325 -7.51 18.37 13.59
C ALA A 325 -7.02 19.78 13.30
N LEU A 326 -7.89 20.78 13.35
CA LEU A 326 -7.54 22.19 13.16
C LEU A 326 -6.51 22.66 14.19
N HIS A 327 -6.75 22.32 15.45
CA HIS A 327 -5.83 22.68 16.54
C HIS A 327 -4.45 22.02 16.33
N TYR A 328 -4.40 20.71 16.06
CA TYR A 328 -3.16 19.97 15.85
C TYR A 328 -2.38 20.49 14.63
N MET A 329 -3.08 20.70 13.51
CA MET A 329 -2.48 21.18 12.27
C MET A 329 -2.19 22.69 12.27
N GLY A 330 -2.62 23.44 13.31
CA GLY A 330 -2.45 24.89 13.36
C GLY A 330 -3.16 25.60 12.20
N LEU A 331 -4.35 25.12 11.79
CA LEU A 331 -5.11 25.66 10.69
C LEU A 331 -6.31 26.46 11.19
N THR A 332 -6.73 27.44 10.39
CA THR A 332 -7.93 28.24 10.64
C THR A 332 -9.05 27.78 9.71
N ALA A 333 -10.26 27.61 10.25
CA ALA A 333 -11.45 27.30 9.46
C ALA A 333 -11.63 28.34 8.33
N GLY A 334 -12.04 27.91 7.15
CA GLY A 334 -12.21 28.75 5.98
C GLY A 334 -10.93 29.12 5.21
N MET A 335 -9.72 28.77 5.73
CA MET A 335 -8.46 28.95 4.99
C MET A 335 -8.50 28.16 3.68
N LEU A 336 -7.97 28.72 2.60
CA LEU A 336 -7.83 27.99 1.33
C LEU A 336 -6.77 26.87 1.50
N LEU A 337 -7.08 25.65 1.04
CA LEU A 337 -6.18 24.51 1.15
C LEU A 337 -4.84 24.75 0.45
N LYS A 338 -4.85 25.41 -0.71
CA LYS A 338 -3.64 25.79 -1.46
C LYS A 338 -2.72 26.80 -0.75
N ASP A 339 -3.25 27.53 0.25
CA ASP A 339 -2.50 28.55 0.99
C ASP A 339 -1.83 27.97 2.27
N ILE A 340 -2.04 26.69 2.56
CA ILE A 340 -1.40 26.02 3.69
C ILE A 340 0.11 25.96 3.43
N ARG A 341 0.89 26.59 4.31
CA ARG A 341 2.34 26.58 4.21
C ARG A 341 2.93 25.25 4.66
N ILE A 342 3.90 24.75 3.93
CA ILE A 342 4.65 23.54 4.23
C ILE A 342 6.12 23.86 4.47
N SER A 343 6.79 23.07 5.32
CA SER A 343 8.26 23.09 5.51
C SER A 343 8.94 21.91 4.83
N HIS A 344 8.19 20.85 4.51
CA HIS A 344 8.69 19.63 3.87
C HIS A 344 7.83 19.20 2.70
N ALA A 345 8.47 18.55 1.72
CA ALA A 345 7.83 17.83 0.64
C ALA A 345 8.44 16.43 0.55
N PHE A 346 7.62 15.39 0.69
CA PHE A 346 8.05 14.00 0.66
C PHE A 346 7.37 13.24 -0.49
N ILE A 347 8.19 12.61 -1.32
CA ILE A 347 7.75 11.78 -2.44
C ILE A 347 8.35 10.39 -2.25
N GLY A 348 7.50 9.39 -2.16
CA GLY A 348 7.92 8.02 -1.85
C GLY A 348 6.77 7.19 -1.31
N SER A 349 7.10 6.17 -0.56
CA SER A 349 6.23 5.15 0.03
C SER A 349 5.74 4.07 -0.96
N CYS A 350 5.09 3.03 -0.42
CA CYS A 350 4.48 1.97 -1.24
C CYS A 350 3.36 2.49 -2.16
N THR A 351 2.77 3.63 -1.82
CA THR A 351 1.65 4.22 -2.58
C THR A 351 2.12 4.91 -3.85
N ASN A 352 3.15 5.78 -3.76
CA ASN A 352 3.59 6.65 -4.85
C ASN A 352 5.12 6.80 -4.91
N GLY A 353 5.86 5.70 -4.79
CA GLY A 353 7.31 5.65 -4.95
C GLY A 353 7.78 4.78 -6.13
N ARG A 354 6.90 4.42 -7.05
CA ARG A 354 7.18 3.58 -8.22
C ARG A 354 7.72 4.41 -9.38
N ILE A 355 8.24 3.77 -10.41
CA ILE A 355 8.86 4.50 -11.52
C ILE A 355 7.89 5.44 -12.26
N GLU A 356 6.61 5.05 -12.40
CA GLU A 356 5.58 5.89 -13.00
C GLU A 356 5.36 7.18 -12.19
N ASP A 357 5.30 7.06 -10.86
CA ASP A 357 5.17 8.19 -9.95
C ASP A 357 6.36 9.15 -10.08
N LEU A 358 7.58 8.61 -10.10
CA LEU A 358 8.80 9.41 -10.24
C LEU A 358 8.87 10.12 -11.60
N ARG A 359 8.44 9.48 -12.68
CA ARG A 359 8.32 10.11 -14.01
C ARG A 359 7.32 11.25 -14.00
N ALA A 360 6.17 11.09 -13.32
CA ALA A 360 5.18 12.15 -13.19
C ALA A 360 5.74 13.36 -12.41
N VAL A 361 6.43 13.10 -11.31
CA VAL A 361 7.10 14.13 -10.50
C VAL A 361 8.19 14.85 -11.30
N ALA A 362 9.01 14.12 -12.05
CA ALA A 362 10.07 14.70 -12.87
C ALA A 362 9.53 15.70 -13.89
N LYS A 363 8.41 15.37 -14.56
CA LYS A 363 7.73 16.30 -15.51
C LYS A 363 7.31 17.61 -14.85
N VAL A 364 6.92 17.58 -13.59
CA VAL A 364 6.54 18.79 -12.84
C VAL A 364 7.76 19.58 -12.40
N LEU A 365 8.86 18.91 -12.03
CA LEU A 365 10.06 19.54 -11.45
C LEU A 365 11.06 20.01 -12.51
N GLU A 366 10.97 19.53 -13.73
CA GLU A 366 11.92 19.90 -14.80
C GLU A 366 11.99 21.42 -14.99
N GLY A 367 13.19 21.99 -14.90
CA GLY A 367 13.44 23.43 -15.00
C GLY A 367 12.95 24.26 -13.80
N ARG A 368 12.43 23.64 -12.75
CA ARG A 368 11.95 24.34 -11.54
C ARG A 368 12.84 24.07 -10.34
N LYS A 369 12.65 24.87 -9.31
CA LYS A 369 13.32 24.70 -8.01
C LYS A 369 12.30 24.66 -6.88
N ILE A 370 12.57 23.84 -5.88
CA ILE A 370 11.83 23.84 -4.62
C ILE A 370 12.01 25.21 -3.92
N ALA A 371 11.00 25.67 -3.20
CA ALA A 371 11.09 26.91 -2.45
C ALA A 371 12.17 26.79 -1.35
N SER A 372 12.96 27.85 -1.12
CA SER A 372 14.13 27.83 -0.23
C SER A 372 13.83 27.46 1.24
N HIS A 373 12.56 27.60 1.66
CA HIS A 373 12.08 27.26 3.00
C HIS A 373 11.50 25.84 3.08
N VAL A 374 11.49 25.09 1.97
CA VAL A 374 10.95 23.72 1.93
C VAL A 374 12.11 22.75 1.73
N ARG A 375 12.19 21.74 2.60
CA ARG A 375 13.08 20.59 2.44
C ARG A 375 12.37 19.52 1.64
N GLY A 376 12.90 19.15 0.48
CA GLY A 376 12.35 18.11 -0.39
C GLY A 376 13.11 16.80 -0.27
N ILE A 377 12.39 15.70 -0.12
CA ILE A 377 12.96 14.34 -0.02
C ILE A 377 12.23 13.44 -1.02
N ILE A 378 13.00 12.71 -1.83
CA ILE A 378 12.47 11.67 -2.74
C ILE A 378 13.10 10.33 -2.38
N VAL A 379 12.25 9.36 -2.07
CA VAL A 379 12.61 7.99 -1.70
C VAL A 379 11.99 7.03 -2.70
N PRO A 380 12.75 6.39 -3.59
CA PRO A 380 12.23 5.40 -4.52
C PRO A 380 11.72 4.16 -3.78
N GLY A 381 10.71 3.49 -4.34
CA GLY A 381 10.06 2.35 -3.72
C GLY A 381 10.94 1.11 -3.61
N SER A 382 11.96 0.97 -4.48
CA SER A 382 12.93 -0.12 -4.43
C SER A 382 14.28 0.31 -4.98
N THR A 383 15.31 -0.49 -4.73
CA THR A 383 16.63 -0.32 -5.33
C THR A 383 16.57 -0.49 -6.85
N MET A 384 15.66 -1.30 -7.37
CA MET A 384 15.44 -1.46 -8.82
C MET A 384 14.82 -0.19 -9.42
N VAL A 385 13.77 0.37 -8.79
CA VAL A 385 13.17 1.66 -9.17
C VAL A 385 14.21 2.77 -9.12
N ARG A 386 15.05 2.80 -8.06
CA ARG A 386 16.11 3.80 -7.93
C ARG A 386 17.08 3.75 -9.11
N ARG A 387 17.59 2.57 -9.42
CA ARG A 387 18.51 2.37 -10.55
C ARG A 387 17.87 2.80 -11.87
N GLN A 388 16.64 2.38 -12.13
CA GLN A 388 15.91 2.76 -13.34
C GLN A 388 15.74 4.29 -13.43
N ALA A 389 15.37 4.96 -12.34
CA ALA A 389 15.24 6.41 -12.31
C ALA A 389 16.60 7.13 -12.57
N GLU A 390 17.71 6.56 -12.10
CA GLU A 390 19.06 7.07 -12.38
C GLU A 390 19.44 6.88 -13.85
N GLU A 391 19.17 5.71 -14.44
CA GLU A 391 19.38 5.40 -15.85
C GLU A 391 18.56 6.29 -16.79
N GLU A 392 17.30 6.59 -16.43
CA GLU A 392 16.42 7.50 -17.15
C GLU A 392 16.77 8.98 -16.93
N GLY A 393 17.70 9.30 -16.03
CA GLY A 393 18.12 10.68 -15.73
C GLY A 393 17.19 11.44 -14.80
N LEU A 394 16.14 10.82 -14.25
CA LEU A 394 15.18 11.45 -13.35
C LEU A 394 15.84 11.98 -12.07
N ALA A 395 16.78 11.23 -11.50
CA ALA A 395 17.53 11.64 -10.33
C ALA A 395 18.25 12.98 -10.52
N LYS A 396 18.77 13.27 -11.72
CA LYS A 396 19.41 14.55 -12.03
C LYS A 396 18.42 15.70 -11.99
N ILE A 397 17.19 15.50 -12.47
CA ILE A 397 16.10 16.48 -12.41
C ILE A 397 15.76 16.79 -10.95
N PHE A 398 15.61 15.77 -10.10
CA PHE A 398 15.27 15.93 -8.69
C PHE A 398 16.34 16.70 -7.92
N ILE A 399 17.61 16.32 -8.08
CA ILE A 399 18.74 17.00 -7.46
C ILE A 399 18.86 18.43 -7.95
N ALA A 400 18.70 18.67 -9.26
CA ALA A 400 18.72 20.02 -9.82
C ALA A 400 17.56 20.88 -9.31
N ALA A 401 16.39 20.29 -9.02
CA ALA A 401 15.27 20.96 -8.40
C ALA A 401 15.46 21.23 -6.90
N GLY A 402 16.50 20.67 -6.26
CA GLY A 402 16.84 20.89 -4.85
C GLY A 402 16.27 19.82 -3.90
N PHE A 403 15.85 18.68 -4.42
CA PHE A 403 15.42 17.53 -3.61
C PHE A 403 16.61 16.64 -3.22
N GLU A 404 16.52 16.07 -2.03
CA GLU A 404 17.42 15.00 -1.60
C GLU A 404 17.00 13.70 -2.29
N TRP A 405 17.92 13.06 -3.02
CA TRP A 405 17.71 11.75 -3.63
C TRP A 405 18.23 10.66 -2.69
N ARG A 406 17.33 9.81 -2.22
CA ARG A 406 17.56 8.84 -1.16
C ARG A 406 17.60 7.40 -1.67
N HIS A 407 17.96 6.46 -0.79
CA HIS A 407 17.78 5.03 -0.99
C HIS A 407 16.34 4.60 -0.65
N SER A 408 15.97 3.41 -1.11
CA SER A 408 14.64 2.82 -0.88
C SER A 408 14.39 2.44 0.59
N GLY A 409 13.16 2.61 1.03
CA GLY A 409 12.66 2.29 2.37
C GLY A 409 11.37 3.04 2.67
N CYS A 410 10.72 2.73 3.79
CA CYS A 410 9.49 3.38 4.21
C CYS A 410 9.69 4.85 4.61
N SER A 411 10.88 5.22 5.15
CA SER A 411 11.25 6.61 5.44
C SER A 411 10.15 7.36 6.21
N MET A 412 9.83 8.59 5.81
CA MET A 412 8.78 9.41 6.43
C MET A 412 7.37 8.81 6.36
N CYS A 413 7.14 7.69 5.67
CA CYS A 413 5.83 7.05 5.66
C CYS A 413 5.42 6.57 7.05
N LEU A 414 6.35 5.97 7.80
CA LEU A 414 6.17 5.54 9.20
C LEU A 414 7.05 6.31 10.17
N ALA A 415 8.10 6.98 9.68
CA ALA A 415 9.07 7.70 10.52
C ALA A 415 9.73 6.80 11.59
N MET A 416 10.08 5.56 11.20
CA MET A 416 10.76 4.59 12.07
C MET A 416 12.28 4.59 11.91
N ASN A 417 12.81 5.49 11.11
CA ASN A 417 14.22 5.77 10.93
C ASN A 417 14.51 7.25 11.24
N GLU A 418 15.66 7.76 10.80
CA GLU A 418 16.03 9.17 11.00
C GLU A 418 15.21 10.19 10.18
N ASP A 419 14.32 9.73 9.29
CA ASP A 419 13.53 10.61 8.45
C ASP A 419 12.22 11.00 9.17
N VAL A 420 12.34 11.87 10.17
CA VAL A 420 11.25 12.37 11.01
C VAL A 420 11.07 13.87 10.86
N LEU A 421 9.86 14.36 11.16
CA LEU A 421 9.55 15.78 11.23
C LEU A 421 9.85 16.34 12.64
N SER A 422 10.27 17.59 12.71
CA SER A 422 10.38 18.31 13.97
C SER A 422 9.02 18.88 14.41
N PRO A 423 8.81 19.12 15.71
CA PRO A 423 7.60 19.78 16.19
C PRO A 423 7.32 21.10 15.45
N GLY A 424 6.11 21.26 14.92
CA GLY A 424 5.70 22.44 14.14
C GLY A 424 5.96 22.31 12.64
N ASP A 425 6.68 21.31 12.16
CA ASP A 425 6.84 21.03 10.75
C ASP A 425 5.54 20.53 10.10
N ARG A 426 5.38 20.85 8.83
CA ARG A 426 4.26 20.38 8.00
C ARG A 426 4.78 19.88 6.66
N CYS A 427 4.40 18.66 6.30
CA CYS A 427 4.83 17.99 5.10
C CYS A 427 3.70 17.82 4.08
N ALA A 428 3.94 18.21 2.83
CA ALA A 428 3.15 17.72 1.70
C ALA A 428 3.74 16.36 1.28
N SER A 429 2.94 15.31 1.40
CA SER A 429 3.42 13.93 1.26
C SER A 429 2.63 13.14 0.24
N GLY A 430 3.33 12.35 -0.58
CA GLY A 430 2.77 11.33 -1.45
C GLY A 430 2.37 10.03 -0.74
N THR A 431 2.49 9.93 0.59
CA THR A 431 2.15 8.73 1.36
C THR A 431 0.65 8.46 1.42
N ASN A 432 0.27 7.28 1.93
CA ASN A 432 -1.11 6.83 2.04
C ASN A 432 -1.85 7.39 3.27
N ARG A 433 -1.15 7.69 4.36
CA ARG A 433 -1.71 8.14 5.65
C ARG A 433 -1.25 9.51 6.04
N ASN A 434 -2.09 10.21 6.78
CA ASN A 434 -1.72 11.35 7.59
C ASN A 434 -2.17 11.12 9.02
N PHE A 435 -1.23 11.13 9.96
CA PHE A 435 -1.49 10.97 11.38
C PHE A 435 -0.49 11.79 12.20
N PRO A 436 -0.82 12.14 13.46
CA PRO A 436 0.08 12.86 14.34
C PRO A 436 1.37 12.08 14.64
N GLY A 437 2.50 12.79 14.81
CA GLY A 437 3.74 12.23 15.33
C GLY A 437 4.68 11.59 14.30
N ARG A 438 4.56 11.93 13.02
CA ARG A 438 5.55 11.54 12.00
C ARG A 438 6.83 12.32 12.10
#